data_4e5708fa7729734c824b08e9a5c44c73
#
_entry.id   4e5708fa7729734c824b08e9a5c44c73
#
_cell.length_a   1.000
_cell.length_b   1.000
_cell.length_c   1.000
_cell.angle_alpha   90.00
_cell.angle_beta   90.00
_cell.angle_gamma   90.00
#
_symmetry.space_group_name_H-M   'P 1'
#
loop_
_entity.id
_entity.type
_entity.pdbx_description
1 polymer ?
#
loop_
_entity_poly.entity_id
_entity_poly.type
_entity_poly.pdbx_seq_one_letter_code
_entity_poly.pdbx_strand_id
1 'polypeptide(L)'
;MIATAKSEQEVQQQVWSDERLVRECLDGNEQAWSALIDKYKKLIYSIPVKWELPREEANDIFQSVCVDLYTRLSSLREPKALPKWLMQTTLHKCAKYRRQQARLSNEEIADDAAIEDPKASFIVEEVQQEQMLRDSIAAVAGRCAEMIRMLFFETPARPYAEIAEELGPATGSIGFIRGRCLDRLKKQLLSRGWK
;
A
#
# COMPACT_ATOMS: atom_id res chain seq x y z
N MET A 1 1.59 -4.40 39.82
CA MET A 1 2.57 -3.60 39.05
C MET A 1 2.93 -4.34 37.77
N ILE A 2 2.02 -4.43 36.81
CA ILE A 2 2.27 -4.90 35.43
C ILE A 2 1.28 -4.14 34.51
N ALA A 3 1.54 -2.85 34.28
CA ALA A 3 0.68 -2.03 33.40
C ALA A 3 1.45 -0.89 32.70
N THR A 4 2.74 -1.06 32.42
CA THR A 4 3.56 0.04 31.85
C THR A 4 4.38 -0.35 30.62
N ALA A 5 4.21 -1.56 30.08
CA ALA A 5 5.00 -2.00 28.91
C ALA A 5 4.23 -1.95 27.57
N LYS A 6 2.95 -1.54 27.57
CA LYS A 6 2.12 -1.50 26.35
C LYS A 6 2.02 -0.13 25.71
N SER A 7 2.48 0.92 26.38
CA SER A 7 2.32 2.31 25.93
C SER A 7 3.50 2.85 25.09
N GLU A 8 4.62 2.16 25.02
CA GLU A 8 5.79 2.64 24.28
C GLU A 8 5.90 2.08 22.85
N GLN A 9 5.16 1.01 22.52
CA GLN A 9 5.12 0.46 21.16
C GLN A 9 4.01 1.07 20.27
N GLU A 10 3.08 1.82 20.83
CA GLU A 10 2.01 2.53 20.09
C GLU A 10 2.36 3.96 19.72
N VAL A 11 3.48 4.48 20.18
CA VAL A 11 3.91 5.86 19.93
C VAL A 11 4.88 5.89 18.74
N GLN A 12 4.39 6.44 17.66
CA GLN A 12 5.11 6.79 16.42
C GLN A 12 5.14 5.72 15.34
N GLN A 13 4.02 5.41 14.72
CA GLN A 13 4.02 5.19 13.27
C GLN A 13 4.40 6.51 12.59
N GLN A 14 5.65 6.89 12.73
CA GLN A 14 6.26 7.95 11.95
C GLN A 14 6.18 7.47 10.50
N VAL A 15 5.32 8.11 9.70
CA VAL A 15 5.20 7.82 8.28
C VAL A 15 6.55 8.15 7.64
N TRP A 16 7.38 7.13 7.46
CA TRP A 16 8.69 7.30 6.84
C TRP A 16 8.49 7.59 5.36
N SER A 17 9.17 8.62 4.85
CA SER A 17 9.21 8.86 3.41
C SER A 17 9.97 7.74 2.71
N ASP A 18 9.74 7.56 1.41
CA ASP A 18 10.45 6.52 0.64
C ASP A 18 11.96 6.72 0.68
N GLU A 19 12.41 7.97 0.66
CA GLU A 19 13.83 8.31 0.76
C GLU A 19 14.44 7.81 2.09
N ARG A 20 13.69 7.98 3.18
CA ARG A 20 14.13 7.50 4.49
C ARG A 20 14.09 5.99 4.56
N LEU A 21 12.99 5.36 4.11
CA LEU A 21 12.86 3.90 4.10
C LEU A 21 14.00 3.25 3.32
N VAL A 22 14.25 3.72 2.09
CA VAL A 22 15.30 3.17 1.23
C VAL A 22 16.67 3.31 1.88
N ARG A 23 16.99 4.49 2.41
CA ARG A 23 18.27 4.73 3.09
C ARG A 23 18.46 3.80 4.30
N GLU A 24 17.50 3.77 5.20
CA GLU A 24 17.58 2.94 6.41
C GLU A 24 17.63 1.43 6.09
N CYS A 25 16.94 0.99 5.03
CA CYS A 25 17.04 -0.40 4.57
C CYS A 25 18.45 -0.73 4.05
N LEU A 26 19.07 0.19 3.31
CA LEU A 26 20.45 0.02 2.82
C LEU A 26 21.48 0.02 3.95
N ASP A 27 21.20 0.74 5.05
CA ASP A 27 22.01 0.76 6.27
C ASP A 27 21.79 -0.50 7.15
N GLY A 28 20.95 -1.46 6.69
CA GLY A 28 20.70 -2.73 7.38
C GLY A 28 19.67 -2.68 8.51
N ASN A 29 18.85 -1.63 8.57
CA ASN A 29 17.81 -1.49 9.59
C ASN A 29 16.62 -2.42 9.32
N GLU A 30 16.47 -3.48 10.14
CA GLU A 30 15.38 -4.47 10.02
C GLU A 30 13.98 -3.84 10.20
N GLN A 31 13.85 -2.84 11.07
CA GLN A 31 12.56 -2.15 11.27
C GLN A 31 12.17 -1.36 10.02
N ALA A 32 13.13 -0.80 9.31
CA ALA A 32 12.89 -0.12 8.03
C ALA A 32 12.42 -1.11 6.96
N TRP A 33 13.00 -2.32 6.90
CA TRP A 33 12.54 -3.37 6.01
C TRP A 33 11.10 -3.78 6.30
N SER A 34 10.77 -4.01 7.57
CA SER A 34 9.39 -4.32 7.99
C SER A 34 8.42 -3.21 7.59
N ALA A 35 8.78 -1.95 7.85
CA ALA A 35 7.96 -0.79 7.50
C ALA A 35 7.80 -0.63 5.98
N LEU A 36 8.85 -0.90 5.20
CA LEU A 36 8.82 -0.86 3.74
C LEU A 36 7.87 -1.92 3.16
N ILE A 37 7.99 -3.15 3.64
CA ILE A 37 7.09 -4.24 3.22
C ILE A 37 5.65 -3.94 3.64
N ASP A 38 5.42 -3.49 4.88
CA ASP A 38 4.08 -3.13 5.35
C ASP A 38 3.43 -2.01 4.52
N LYS A 39 4.21 -1.04 4.11
CA LYS A 39 3.75 0.06 3.26
C LYS A 39 3.29 -0.43 1.89
N TYR A 40 4.02 -1.36 1.28
CA TYR A 40 3.80 -1.76 -0.11
C TYR A 40 3.19 -3.15 -0.32
N LYS A 41 3.01 -3.95 0.74
CA LYS A 41 2.43 -5.31 0.61
C LYS A 41 1.08 -5.33 -0.13
N LYS A 42 0.20 -4.36 0.15
CA LYS A 42 -1.10 -4.27 -0.52
C LYS A 42 -0.97 -3.89 -1.99
N LEU A 43 -0.03 -3.01 -2.34
CA LEU A 43 0.27 -2.64 -3.73
C LEU A 43 0.75 -3.86 -4.51
N ILE A 44 1.73 -4.59 -3.98
CA ILE A 44 2.30 -5.76 -4.64
C ILE A 44 1.24 -6.86 -4.80
N TYR A 45 0.50 -7.16 -3.72
CA TYR A 45 -0.44 -8.27 -3.70
C TYR A 45 -1.72 -8.01 -4.51
N SER A 46 -2.15 -6.74 -4.64
CA SER A 46 -3.38 -6.41 -5.37
C SER A 46 -3.28 -6.67 -6.87
N ILE A 47 -2.10 -6.57 -7.47
CA ILE A 47 -1.91 -6.77 -8.91
C ILE A 47 -2.26 -8.21 -9.33
N PRO A 48 -1.62 -9.27 -8.77
CA PRO A 48 -1.97 -10.64 -9.14
C PRO A 48 -3.42 -10.98 -8.79
N VAL A 49 -3.98 -10.45 -7.69
CA VAL A 49 -5.39 -10.66 -7.33
C VAL A 49 -6.33 -10.04 -8.37
N LYS A 50 -6.07 -8.80 -8.80
CA LYS A 50 -6.87 -8.13 -9.85
C LYS A 50 -6.70 -8.80 -11.23
N TRP A 51 -5.59 -9.49 -11.43
CA TRP A 51 -5.39 -10.37 -12.60
C TRP A 51 -6.03 -11.75 -12.44
N GLU A 52 -6.73 -11.99 -11.32
CA GLU A 52 -7.46 -13.23 -11.06
C GLU A 52 -6.54 -14.46 -11.03
N LEU A 53 -5.28 -14.27 -10.60
CA LEU A 53 -4.36 -15.39 -10.42
C LEU A 53 -4.74 -16.21 -9.17
N PRO A 54 -4.47 -17.53 -9.18
CA PRO A 54 -4.66 -18.36 -8.00
C PRO A 54 -3.92 -17.78 -6.79
N ARG A 55 -4.46 -17.99 -5.59
CA ARG A 55 -3.90 -17.43 -4.35
C ARG A 55 -2.46 -17.87 -4.10
N GLU A 56 -2.14 -19.12 -4.41
CA GLU A 56 -0.78 -19.66 -4.26
C GLU A 56 0.19 -18.90 -5.15
N GLU A 57 -0.15 -18.71 -6.41
CA GLU A 57 0.66 -17.96 -7.35
C GLU A 57 0.81 -16.48 -6.98
N ALA A 58 -0.25 -15.87 -6.44
CA ALA A 58 -0.17 -14.50 -5.93
C ALA A 58 0.82 -14.40 -4.76
N ASN A 59 0.87 -15.42 -3.88
CA ASN A 59 1.85 -15.50 -2.80
C ASN A 59 3.28 -15.67 -3.32
N ASP A 60 3.48 -16.54 -4.31
CA ASP A 60 4.81 -16.78 -4.90
C ASP A 60 5.33 -15.56 -5.62
N ILE A 61 4.47 -14.87 -6.36
CA ILE A 61 4.80 -13.60 -7.01
C ILE A 61 5.17 -12.55 -5.95
N PHE A 62 4.39 -12.43 -4.87
CA PHE A 62 4.70 -11.51 -3.77
C PHE A 62 6.07 -11.78 -3.18
N GLN A 63 6.37 -13.02 -2.80
CA GLN A 63 7.68 -13.40 -2.25
C GLN A 63 8.82 -13.11 -3.24
N SER A 64 8.62 -13.46 -4.51
CA SER A 64 9.60 -13.21 -5.55
C SER A 64 9.86 -11.71 -5.79
N VAL A 65 8.85 -10.85 -5.66
CA VAL A 65 9.03 -9.38 -5.70
C VAL A 65 9.80 -8.89 -4.48
N CYS A 66 9.53 -9.44 -3.28
CA CYS A 66 10.29 -9.08 -2.07
C CYS A 66 11.77 -9.45 -2.19
N VAL A 67 12.09 -10.60 -2.79
CA VAL A 67 13.49 -11.02 -3.06
C VAL A 67 14.14 -10.06 -4.07
N ASP A 68 13.45 -9.71 -5.16
CA ASP A 68 13.96 -8.74 -6.14
C ASP A 68 14.16 -7.36 -5.50
N LEU A 69 13.25 -6.94 -4.62
CA LEU A 69 13.39 -5.69 -3.87
C LEU A 69 14.64 -5.70 -3.00
N TYR A 70 14.84 -6.76 -2.23
CA TYR A 70 16.01 -6.90 -1.36
C TYR A 70 17.33 -6.85 -2.15
N THR A 71 17.40 -7.56 -3.27
CA THR A 71 18.62 -7.67 -4.07
C THR A 71 18.92 -6.44 -4.92
N ARG A 72 17.89 -5.67 -5.29
CA ARG A 72 18.01 -4.55 -6.24
C ARG A 72 17.79 -3.17 -5.63
N LEU A 73 17.46 -3.07 -4.34
CA LEU A 73 17.19 -1.80 -3.70
C LEU A 73 18.36 -0.81 -3.83
N SER A 74 19.60 -1.31 -3.73
CA SER A 74 20.81 -0.50 -3.88
C SER A 74 21.00 0.08 -5.29
N SER A 75 20.37 -0.53 -6.31
CA SER A 75 20.41 -0.03 -7.70
C SER A 75 19.35 1.00 -8.03
N LEU A 76 18.41 1.27 -7.09
CA LEU A 76 17.34 2.23 -7.29
C LEU A 76 17.90 3.66 -7.22
N ARG A 77 17.95 4.35 -8.37
CA ARG A 77 18.52 5.70 -8.47
C ARG A 77 17.68 6.75 -7.74
N GLU A 78 16.37 6.60 -7.80
CA GLU A 78 15.40 7.56 -7.25
C GLU A 78 14.44 6.83 -6.29
N PRO A 79 14.52 7.04 -4.97
CA PRO A 79 13.60 6.41 -4.01
C PRO A 79 12.12 6.65 -4.32
N LYS A 80 11.78 7.81 -4.88
CA LYS A 80 10.40 8.14 -5.31
C LYS A 80 9.89 7.25 -6.45
N ALA A 81 10.78 6.60 -7.18
CA ALA A 81 10.41 5.67 -8.24
C ALA A 81 10.04 4.27 -7.71
N LEU A 82 10.23 4.01 -6.40
CA LEU A 82 10.01 2.71 -5.79
C LEU A 82 8.58 2.15 -6.02
N PRO A 83 7.49 2.90 -5.83
CA PRO A 83 6.14 2.38 -6.10
C PRO A 83 5.97 1.94 -7.55
N LYS A 84 6.46 2.74 -8.49
CA LYS A 84 6.41 2.42 -9.93
C LYS A 84 7.24 1.17 -10.26
N TRP A 85 8.42 1.05 -9.68
CA TRP A 85 9.29 -0.11 -9.86
C TRP A 85 8.62 -1.39 -9.33
N LEU A 86 8.00 -1.32 -8.14
CA LEU A 86 7.27 -2.44 -7.56
C LEU A 86 6.09 -2.88 -8.44
N MET A 87 5.29 -1.92 -8.94
CA MET A 87 4.19 -2.21 -9.85
C MET A 87 4.68 -2.90 -11.13
N GLN A 88 5.70 -2.34 -11.79
CA GLN A 88 6.25 -2.90 -13.02
C GLN A 88 6.83 -4.30 -12.81
N THR A 89 7.61 -4.49 -11.73
CA THR A 89 8.20 -5.78 -11.39
C THR A 89 7.12 -6.83 -11.14
N THR A 90 6.05 -6.47 -10.41
CA THR A 90 4.93 -7.38 -10.15
C THR A 90 4.18 -7.75 -11.42
N LEU A 91 3.89 -6.76 -12.28
CA LEU A 91 3.25 -6.99 -13.57
C LEU A 91 4.04 -7.93 -14.46
N HIS A 92 5.36 -7.73 -14.57
CA HIS A 92 6.22 -8.59 -15.36
C HIS A 92 6.17 -10.04 -14.87
N LYS A 93 6.14 -10.25 -13.55
CA LYS A 93 6.01 -11.60 -12.97
C LYS A 93 4.65 -12.23 -13.26
N CYS A 94 3.56 -11.46 -13.14
CA CYS A 94 2.23 -11.91 -13.51
C CYS A 94 2.14 -12.28 -15.01
N ALA A 95 2.68 -11.43 -15.88
CA ALA A 95 2.72 -11.68 -17.32
C ALA A 95 3.55 -12.93 -17.66
N LYS A 96 4.69 -13.11 -17.01
CA LYS A 96 5.52 -14.31 -17.17
C LYS A 96 4.76 -15.58 -16.76
N TYR A 97 4.08 -15.54 -15.63
CA TYR A 97 3.25 -16.67 -15.18
C TYR A 97 2.17 -17.02 -16.19
N ARG A 98 1.38 -16.03 -16.65
CA ARG A 98 0.33 -16.28 -17.66
C ARG A 98 0.88 -16.89 -18.95
N ARG A 99 2.04 -16.41 -19.42
CA ARG A 99 2.70 -16.98 -20.61
C ARG A 99 3.11 -18.44 -20.38
N GLN A 100 3.61 -18.79 -19.20
CA GLN A 100 3.94 -20.17 -18.86
C GLN A 100 2.71 -21.06 -18.87
N GLN A 101 1.60 -20.60 -18.30
CA GLN A 101 0.33 -21.34 -18.27
C GLN A 101 -0.23 -21.54 -19.69
N ALA A 102 -0.22 -20.51 -20.51
CA ALA A 102 -0.67 -20.60 -21.90
C ALA A 102 0.14 -21.60 -22.72
N ARG A 103 1.47 -21.64 -22.56
CA ARG A 103 2.32 -22.66 -23.21
C ARG A 103 1.99 -24.08 -22.75
N LEU A 104 1.58 -24.28 -21.49
CA LEU A 104 1.17 -25.59 -20.99
C LEU A 104 -0.20 -26.02 -21.53
N SER A 105 -1.08 -25.06 -21.84
CA SER A 105 -2.40 -25.31 -22.45
C SER A 105 -2.44 -25.31 -23.97
N ASN A 106 -1.28 -25.22 -24.65
CA ASN A 106 -1.17 -25.09 -26.12
C ASN A 106 -1.91 -23.87 -26.71
N GLU A 107 -2.10 -22.82 -25.92
CA GLU A 107 -2.63 -21.55 -26.41
C GLU A 107 -1.47 -20.65 -26.90
N GLU A 108 -1.56 -20.19 -28.15
CA GLU A 108 -0.61 -19.21 -28.70
C GLU A 108 -0.92 -17.82 -28.10
N ILE A 109 -0.12 -17.37 -27.12
CA ILE A 109 -0.09 -15.98 -26.69
C ILE A 109 1.19 -15.34 -27.20
N ALA A 110 1.08 -14.24 -27.95
CA ALA A 110 2.24 -13.47 -28.40
C ALA A 110 3.09 -12.99 -27.21
N ASP A 111 4.40 -12.99 -27.35
CA ASP A 111 5.34 -12.74 -26.24
C ASP A 111 5.14 -11.38 -25.50
N ASP A 112 4.62 -10.36 -26.17
CA ASP A 112 4.36 -9.03 -25.61
C ASP A 112 2.89 -8.77 -25.25
N ALA A 113 1.95 -9.63 -25.69
CA ALA A 113 0.50 -9.40 -25.53
C ALA A 113 0.05 -9.28 -24.06
N ALA A 114 0.78 -9.86 -23.11
CA ALA A 114 0.41 -9.80 -21.69
C ALA A 114 0.77 -8.47 -21.01
N ILE A 115 1.69 -7.68 -21.58
CA ILE A 115 2.09 -6.35 -21.05
C ILE A 115 1.30 -5.25 -21.76
N GLU A 116 0.97 -5.45 -23.05
CA GLU A 116 0.14 -4.55 -23.84
C GLU A 116 -1.36 -4.76 -23.63
N ASP A 117 -1.76 -5.71 -22.76
CA ASP A 117 -3.15 -5.96 -22.43
C ASP A 117 -3.77 -4.68 -21.83
N PRO A 118 -4.86 -4.14 -22.40
CA PRO A 118 -5.60 -3.02 -21.83
C PRO A 118 -5.99 -3.25 -20.36
N LYS A 119 -6.24 -4.51 -19.95
CA LYS A 119 -6.50 -4.91 -18.56
C LYS A 119 -5.30 -4.60 -17.67
N ALA A 120 -4.07 -4.79 -18.13
CA ALA A 120 -2.86 -4.49 -17.36
C ALA A 120 -2.74 -3.00 -17.06
N SER A 121 -2.96 -2.15 -18.06
CA SER A 121 -2.93 -0.69 -17.88
C SER A 121 -4.00 -0.21 -16.90
N PHE A 122 -5.21 -0.74 -16.97
CA PHE A 122 -6.30 -0.42 -16.05
C PHE A 122 -5.96 -0.84 -14.61
N ILE A 123 -5.43 -2.05 -14.41
CA ILE A 123 -5.02 -2.55 -13.09
C ILE A 123 -3.93 -1.66 -12.49
N VAL A 124 -2.95 -1.23 -13.30
CA VAL A 124 -1.88 -0.33 -12.82
C VAL A 124 -2.45 0.98 -12.34
N GLU A 125 -3.34 1.60 -13.12
CA GLU A 125 -3.96 2.87 -12.76
C GLU A 125 -4.75 2.74 -11.45
N GLU A 126 -5.56 1.70 -11.31
CA GLU A 126 -6.35 1.42 -10.12
C GLU A 126 -5.46 1.21 -8.88
N VAL A 127 -4.42 0.37 -8.99
CA VAL A 127 -3.46 0.10 -7.90
C VAL A 127 -2.69 1.36 -7.52
N GLN A 128 -2.32 2.18 -8.49
CA GLN A 128 -1.66 3.47 -8.26
C GLN A 128 -2.57 4.43 -7.49
N GLN A 129 -3.84 4.52 -7.86
CA GLN A 129 -4.83 5.33 -7.14
C GLN A 129 -5.02 4.82 -5.70
N GLU A 130 -5.19 3.51 -5.51
CA GLU A 130 -5.30 2.93 -4.18
C GLU A 130 -4.07 3.22 -3.31
N GLN A 131 -2.86 3.13 -3.86
CA GLN A 131 -1.64 3.44 -3.12
C GLN A 131 -1.56 4.93 -2.79
N MET A 132 -1.90 5.81 -3.73
CA MET A 132 -1.96 7.25 -3.50
C MET A 132 -2.94 7.61 -2.38
N LEU A 133 -4.10 6.94 -2.32
CA LEU A 133 -5.06 7.12 -1.23
C LEU A 133 -4.46 6.70 0.12
N ARG A 134 -3.82 5.52 0.21
CA ARG A 134 -3.16 5.03 1.43
C ARG A 134 -2.09 6.01 1.92
N ASP A 135 -1.22 6.45 1.01
CA ASP A 135 -0.16 7.41 1.32
C ASP A 135 -0.71 8.77 1.76
N SER A 136 -1.83 9.20 1.18
CA SER A 136 -2.49 10.45 1.55
C SER A 136 -3.14 10.37 2.92
N ILE A 137 -3.78 9.25 3.27
CA ILE A 137 -4.33 9.00 4.61
C ILE A 137 -3.20 8.99 5.65
N ALA A 138 -2.11 8.30 5.36
CA ALA A 138 -0.94 8.27 6.23
C ALA A 138 -0.33 9.66 6.43
N ALA A 139 -0.28 10.49 5.38
CA ALA A 139 0.24 11.86 5.44
C ALA A 139 -0.65 12.84 6.22
N VAL A 140 -1.95 12.56 6.35
CA VAL A 140 -2.85 13.37 7.20
C VAL A 140 -2.46 13.23 8.67
N ALA A 141 -1.91 12.10 9.06
CA ALA A 141 -1.36 11.77 10.38
C ALA A 141 -2.30 11.94 11.60
N GLY A 142 -1.90 11.38 12.75
CA GLY A 142 -2.56 11.55 14.03
C GLY A 142 -4.04 11.16 14.02
N ARG A 143 -4.82 11.81 14.87
CA ARG A 143 -6.25 11.52 15.07
C ARG A 143 -7.11 11.56 13.81
N CYS A 144 -6.73 12.33 12.78
CA CYS A 144 -7.46 12.35 11.54
C CYS A 144 -7.29 11.06 10.72
N ALA A 145 -6.09 10.50 10.67
CA ALA A 145 -5.83 9.22 10.01
C ALA A 145 -6.59 8.07 10.70
N GLU A 146 -6.56 8.06 12.04
CA GLU A 146 -7.29 7.08 12.85
C GLU A 146 -8.80 7.20 12.64
N MET A 147 -9.34 8.40 12.69
CA MET A 147 -10.77 8.64 12.43
C MET A 147 -11.21 8.18 11.04
N ILE A 148 -10.42 8.49 10.01
CA ILE A 148 -10.71 8.04 8.64
C ILE A 148 -10.69 6.52 8.57
N ARG A 149 -9.71 5.86 9.22
CA ARG A 149 -9.63 4.40 9.26
C ARG A 149 -10.85 3.78 9.93
N MET A 150 -11.24 4.26 11.11
CA MET A 150 -12.39 3.75 11.85
C MET A 150 -13.71 3.93 11.12
N LEU A 151 -13.86 5.05 10.40
CA LEU A 151 -15.11 5.38 9.70
C LEU A 151 -15.28 4.64 8.38
N PHE A 152 -14.18 4.33 7.67
CA PHE A 152 -14.27 3.90 6.26
C PHE A 152 -13.56 2.59 5.96
N PHE A 153 -12.70 2.09 6.85
CA PHE A 153 -11.88 0.90 6.59
C PHE A 153 -12.09 -0.23 7.60
N GLU A 154 -12.85 -0.02 8.65
CA GLU A 154 -13.24 -1.07 9.59
C GLU A 154 -14.60 -1.66 9.23
N THR A 155 -14.74 -2.97 9.41
CA THR A 155 -15.99 -3.69 9.16
C THR A 155 -16.36 -4.53 10.37
N PRO A 156 -17.52 -4.30 11.00
CA PRO A 156 -18.52 -3.27 10.67
C PRO A 156 -18.02 -1.85 10.94
N ALA A 157 -18.61 -0.84 10.26
CA ALA A 157 -18.31 0.56 10.50
C ALA A 157 -18.62 0.93 11.96
N ARG A 158 -17.68 1.60 12.65
CA ARG A 158 -17.85 1.96 14.04
C ARG A 158 -18.87 3.09 14.24
N PRO A 159 -19.75 2.98 15.25
CA PRO A 159 -20.62 4.08 15.67
C PRO A 159 -19.84 5.31 16.12
N TYR A 160 -20.37 6.50 15.90
CA TYR A 160 -19.74 7.75 16.33
C TYR A 160 -19.46 7.82 17.83
N ALA A 161 -20.29 7.17 18.65
CA ALA A 161 -20.10 7.11 20.11
C ALA A 161 -18.77 6.42 20.46
N GLU A 162 -18.48 5.26 19.86
CA GLU A 162 -17.25 4.51 20.09
C GLU A 162 -16.01 5.28 19.59
N ILE A 163 -16.13 5.94 18.41
CA ILE A 163 -15.06 6.78 17.88
C ILE A 163 -14.76 7.97 18.82
N ALA A 164 -15.81 8.56 19.40
CA ALA A 164 -15.67 9.64 20.35
C ALA A 164 -15.00 9.19 21.66
N GLU A 165 -15.34 8.01 22.15
CA GLU A 165 -14.73 7.41 23.34
C GLU A 165 -13.23 7.16 23.13
N GLU A 166 -12.84 6.62 21.98
CA GLU A 166 -11.44 6.28 21.67
C GLU A 166 -10.60 7.53 21.36
N LEU A 167 -11.13 8.47 20.57
CA LEU A 167 -10.38 9.65 20.13
C LEU A 167 -10.53 10.88 21.02
N GLY A 168 -11.42 10.82 22.03
CA GLY A 168 -11.61 11.84 23.05
C GLY A 168 -12.41 13.10 22.69
N PRO A 169 -12.97 13.32 21.46
CA PRO A 169 -13.87 14.43 21.22
C PRO A 169 -15.29 14.09 21.70
N ALA A 170 -16.10 15.12 22.00
CA ALA A 170 -17.53 14.94 22.25
C ALA A 170 -18.22 14.32 21.02
N THR A 171 -19.11 13.34 21.21
CA THR A 171 -19.82 12.64 20.13
C THR A 171 -20.48 13.58 19.14
N GLY A 172 -21.09 14.67 19.60
CA GLY A 172 -21.70 15.69 18.73
C GLY A 172 -20.71 16.45 17.83
N SER A 173 -19.41 16.40 18.15
CA SER A 173 -18.37 17.07 17.35
C SER A 173 -17.78 16.18 16.26
N ILE A 174 -18.05 14.86 16.25
CA ILE A 174 -17.45 13.91 15.31
C ILE A 174 -17.73 14.28 13.85
N GLY A 175 -18.97 14.68 13.55
CA GLY A 175 -19.35 15.10 12.19
C GLY A 175 -18.53 16.28 11.67
N PHE A 176 -18.32 17.29 12.51
CA PHE A 176 -17.51 18.46 12.18
C PHE A 176 -16.02 18.10 12.01
N ILE A 177 -15.47 17.29 12.94
CA ILE A 177 -14.08 16.87 12.88
C ILE A 177 -13.86 15.99 11.65
N ARG A 178 -14.78 15.07 11.31
CA ARG A 178 -14.75 14.28 10.08
C ARG A 178 -14.63 15.17 8.85
N GLY A 179 -15.47 16.20 8.75
CA GLY A 179 -15.41 17.15 7.63
C GLY A 179 -14.00 17.75 7.47
N ARG A 180 -13.43 18.27 8.55
CA ARG A 180 -12.06 18.84 8.55
C ARG A 180 -10.99 17.81 8.19
N CYS A 181 -11.12 16.56 8.65
CA CYS A 181 -10.17 15.49 8.32
C CYS A 181 -10.27 15.10 6.84
N LEU A 182 -11.48 15.03 6.29
CA LEU A 182 -11.70 14.77 4.85
C LEU A 182 -11.18 15.93 3.98
N ASP A 183 -11.32 17.18 4.40
CA ASP A 183 -10.75 18.34 3.70
C ASP A 183 -9.20 18.27 3.67
N ARG A 184 -8.58 17.84 4.77
CA ARG A 184 -7.14 17.62 4.82
C ARG A 184 -6.72 16.50 3.87
N LEU A 185 -7.44 15.37 3.88
CA LEU A 185 -7.20 14.25 2.97
C LEU A 185 -7.32 14.69 1.51
N LYS A 186 -8.39 15.44 1.18
CA LYS A 186 -8.58 16.00 -0.17
C LYS A 186 -7.40 16.85 -0.61
N LYS A 187 -6.88 17.73 0.24
CA LYS A 187 -5.69 18.55 -0.06
C LYS A 187 -4.46 17.68 -0.33
N GLN A 188 -4.25 16.61 0.46
CA GLN A 188 -3.15 15.67 0.24
C GLN A 188 -3.29 14.91 -1.08
N LEU A 189 -4.48 14.45 -1.44
CA LEU A 189 -4.75 13.79 -2.71
C LEU A 189 -4.48 14.71 -3.90
N LEU A 190 -5.02 15.92 -3.86
CA LEU A 190 -4.81 16.92 -4.94
C LEU A 190 -3.32 17.27 -5.12
N SER A 191 -2.56 17.40 -4.01
CA SER A 191 -1.12 17.69 -4.07
C SER A 191 -0.30 16.54 -4.69
N ARG A 192 -0.85 15.33 -4.72
CA ARG A 192 -0.26 14.14 -5.32
C ARG A 192 -0.74 13.86 -6.75
N GLY A 193 -1.62 14.71 -7.29
CA GLY A 193 -2.14 14.61 -8.66
C GLY A 193 -3.38 13.72 -8.80
N TRP A 194 -4.11 13.48 -7.72
CA TRP A 194 -5.43 12.85 -7.80
C TRP A 194 -6.37 13.71 -8.65
N LYS A 195 -7.02 13.09 -9.63
CA LYS A 195 -7.97 13.74 -10.54
C LYS A 195 -9.41 13.45 -10.12
#